data_169cfca805f8acece20e405533a9a238
#
_entry.id   169cfca805f8acece20e405533a9a238
#
_cell.length_a   1.000
_cell.length_b   1.000
_cell.length_c   1.000
_cell.angle_alpha   90.00
_cell.angle_beta   90.00
_cell.angle_gamma   90.00
#
_symmetry.space_group_name_H-M   'P 1'
#
loop_
_entity.id
_entity.type
_entity.pdbx_description
1 polymer ?
#
loop_
_entity_poly.entity_id
_entity_poly.type
_entity_poly.pdbx_seq_one_letter_code
_entity_poly.pdbx_strand_id
1 'polypeptide(L)'
;DNQGDKVPDLKVRAVFEALRYVYVSNHQILGGSWGMHVIVPLVHQSLDTPIPGIDDGKTFGLGDITINPLIIGWHLSPEWHITAGLDIGLPTGKYDSADPTDSIGANYFSFEPVVAFTYLAKSGFEASAKLMYNIKTKNDDTNYQSGDEFHVDYLIGQHFGPWSAGLGGYYLRQTTDDEVNGKPVGSDGNRGKVFAVGPAIKYDYKNMSFMGSW
;
A
#
# COMPACT_ATOMS: atom_id res chain seq x y z
N ASP A 1 -5.60 -8.70 -18.17
CA ASP A 1 -6.85 -7.96 -18.37
C ASP A 1 -7.76 -8.08 -17.14
N ASN A 2 -8.92 -7.43 -17.14
CA ASN A 2 -9.90 -7.41 -16.03
C ASN A 2 -10.56 -8.76 -15.74
N GLN A 3 -10.38 -9.75 -16.59
CA GLN A 3 -10.85 -11.13 -16.38
C GLN A 3 -9.78 -12.01 -15.74
N GLY A 4 -8.58 -11.46 -15.51
CA GLY A 4 -7.43 -12.15 -14.93
C GLY A 4 -6.57 -12.86 -15.95
N ASP A 5 -6.81 -12.66 -17.25
CA ASP A 5 -5.99 -13.24 -18.30
C ASP A 5 -4.69 -12.45 -18.46
N LYS A 6 -3.60 -13.16 -18.64
CA LYS A 6 -2.29 -12.53 -18.87
C LYS A 6 -2.26 -11.91 -20.28
N VAL A 7 -1.82 -10.67 -20.38
CA VAL A 7 -1.46 -10.09 -21.67
C VAL A 7 -0.18 -10.78 -22.15
N PRO A 8 -0.22 -11.50 -23.29
CA PRO A 8 0.97 -12.18 -23.80
C PRO A 8 2.13 -11.20 -23.98
N ASP A 9 3.34 -11.63 -23.60
CA ASP A 9 4.60 -10.90 -23.72
C ASP A 9 4.71 -9.56 -22.96
N LEU A 10 3.67 -9.15 -22.23
CA LEU A 10 3.76 -8.04 -21.28
C LEU A 10 4.46 -8.50 -20.00
N LYS A 11 5.60 -7.89 -19.67
CA LYS A 11 6.35 -8.16 -18.45
C LYS A 11 6.63 -6.86 -17.71
N VAL A 12 6.11 -6.76 -16.52
CA VAL A 12 6.43 -5.69 -15.58
C VAL A 12 7.21 -6.27 -14.42
N ARG A 13 8.38 -5.70 -14.13
CA ARG A 13 9.18 -6.04 -12.97
C ARG A 13 9.46 -4.77 -12.20
N ALA A 14 9.14 -4.77 -10.92
CA ALA A 14 9.45 -3.67 -10.02
C ALA A 14 10.16 -4.20 -8.78
N VAL A 15 11.24 -3.51 -8.41
CA VAL A 15 11.90 -3.66 -7.12
C VAL A 15 11.80 -2.30 -6.43
N PHE A 16 11.33 -2.31 -5.21
CA PHE A 16 11.25 -1.08 -4.43
C PHE A 16 11.90 -1.25 -3.06
N GLU A 17 12.54 -0.19 -2.61
CA GLU A 17 13.01 0.00 -1.25
C GLU A 17 12.25 1.17 -0.64
N ALA A 18 11.74 1.00 0.57
CA ALA A 18 11.02 2.06 1.26
C ALA A 18 11.69 2.37 2.60
N LEU A 19 12.16 3.61 2.73
CA LEU A 19 12.60 4.13 4.02
C LEU A 19 11.39 4.66 4.76
N ARG A 20 11.10 4.09 5.94
CA ARG A 20 10.01 4.53 6.79
C ARG A 20 10.55 5.11 8.09
N TYR A 21 10.26 6.37 8.34
CA TYR A 21 10.48 7.01 9.63
C TYR A 21 9.15 7.05 10.40
N VAL A 22 9.19 6.59 11.65
CA VAL A 22 8.02 6.59 12.55
C VAL A 22 8.38 7.38 13.80
N TYR A 23 7.54 8.32 14.16
CA TYR A 23 7.63 9.05 15.42
C TYR A 23 6.40 8.77 16.27
N VAL A 24 6.60 8.42 17.53
CA VAL A 24 5.54 8.27 18.53
C VAL A 24 5.75 9.31 19.61
N SER A 25 4.75 10.13 19.82
CA SER A 25 4.76 11.22 20.78
C SER A 25 4.38 10.73 22.19
N ASN A 26 4.81 11.49 23.19
CA ASN A 26 4.29 11.36 24.56
C ASN A 26 2.90 12.03 24.76
N HIS A 27 2.40 12.72 23.71
CA HIS A 27 1.08 13.34 23.75
C HIS A 27 -0.01 12.34 23.40
N GLN A 28 -1.15 12.53 24.03
CA GLN A 28 -2.36 11.76 23.73
C GLN A 28 -3.38 12.62 23.02
N ILE A 29 -4.05 12.03 22.02
CA ILE A 29 -5.18 12.62 21.31
C ILE A 29 -6.34 11.64 21.40
N LEU A 30 -7.53 12.11 21.81
CA LEU A 30 -8.73 11.30 21.98
C LEU A 30 -8.49 10.05 22.88
N GLY A 31 -7.63 10.17 23.88
CA GLY A 31 -7.28 9.07 24.79
C GLY A 31 -6.32 8.02 24.22
N GLY A 32 -5.86 8.20 23.01
CA GLY A 32 -4.86 7.33 22.36
C GLY A 32 -3.50 8.00 22.22
N SER A 33 -2.45 7.22 22.04
CA SER A 33 -1.10 7.70 21.75
C SER A 33 -1.02 8.26 20.35
N TRP A 34 -0.54 9.49 20.18
CA TRP A 34 -0.34 10.09 18.87
C TRP A 34 1.02 9.75 18.29
N GLY A 35 1.03 9.47 16.99
CA GLY A 35 2.24 9.29 16.21
C GLY A 35 2.09 9.81 14.79
N MET A 36 3.17 9.76 14.06
CA MET A 36 3.23 10.10 12.63
C MET A 36 4.25 9.21 11.92
N HIS A 37 4.12 9.10 10.61
CA HIS A 37 5.17 8.51 9.80
C HIS A 37 5.38 9.24 8.47
N VAL A 38 6.54 9.01 7.90
CA VAL A 38 6.88 9.37 6.51
C VAL A 38 7.48 8.14 5.85
N ILE A 39 7.05 7.84 4.62
CA ILE A 39 7.58 6.76 3.79
C ILE A 39 8.13 7.37 2.52
N VAL A 40 9.40 7.06 2.23
CA VAL A 40 10.13 7.53 1.05
C VAL A 40 10.50 6.31 0.21
N PRO A 41 9.80 6.04 -0.90
CA PRO A 41 10.08 4.89 -1.76
C PRO A 41 11.11 5.22 -2.82
N LEU A 42 12.06 4.29 -3.04
CA LEU A 42 12.94 4.25 -4.19
C LEU A 42 12.53 3.06 -5.04
N VAL A 43 12.29 3.30 -6.32
CA VAL A 43 11.73 2.30 -7.22
C VAL A 43 12.66 2.10 -8.42
N HIS A 44 12.92 0.83 -8.73
CA HIS A 44 13.50 0.41 -9.98
C HIS A 44 12.47 -0.47 -10.71
N GLN A 45 12.02 -0.02 -11.87
CA GLN A 45 11.07 -0.78 -12.67
C GLN A 45 11.59 -1.04 -14.08
N SER A 46 11.15 -2.14 -14.67
CA SER A 46 11.31 -2.43 -16.09
C SER A 46 9.99 -2.89 -16.69
N LEU A 47 9.71 -2.38 -17.86
CA LEU A 47 8.57 -2.74 -18.68
C LEU A 47 9.08 -3.33 -20.00
N ASP A 48 8.71 -4.58 -20.30
CA ASP A 48 8.83 -5.17 -21.62
C ASP A 48 7.40 -5.29 -22.18
N THR A 49 7.09 -4.66 -23.29
CA THR A 49 5.71 -4.56 -23.79
C THR A 49 5.57 -4.91 -25.28
N PRO A 50 4.59 -5.73 -25.67
CA PRO A 50 4.27 -5.98 -27.05
C PRO A 50 3.38 -4.90 -27.69
N ILE A 51 3.04 -3.84 -26.97
CA ILE A 51 2.09 -2.83 -27.43
C ILE A 51 2.79 -1.90 -28.42
N PRO A 52 2.34 -1.81 -29.70
CA PRO A 52 2.94 -0.92 -30.68
C PRO A 52 2.88 0.55 -30.23
N GLY A 53 4.02 1.24 -30.33
CA GLY A 53 4.14 2.64 -29.95
C GLY A 53 4.47 2.88 -28.47
N ILE A 54 4.65 1.82 -27.69
CA ILE A 54 5.23 1.89 -26.36
C ILE A 54 6.54 1.12 -26.39
N ASP A 55 7.64 1.78 -26.13
CA ASP A 55 8.96 1.17 -26.09
C ASP A 55 9.20 0.45 -24.75
N ASP A 56 10.04 -0.58 -24.77
CA ASP A 56 10.56 -1.20 -23.55
C ASP A 56 11.33 -0.16 -22.74
N GLY A 57 11.07 -0.10 -21.44
CA GLY A 57 11.63 0.92 -20.56
C GLY A 57 12.25 0.34 -19.29
N LYS A 58 13.27 1.03 -18.78
CA LYS A 58 13.82 0.84 -17.44
C LYS A 58 13.98 2.19 -16.79
N THR A 59 13.37 2.35 -15.63
CA THR A 59 13.52 3.60 -14.89
C THR A 59 13.86 3.34 -13.43
N PHE A 60 14.61 4.27 -12.84
CA PHE A 60 14.92 4.31 -11.42
C PHE A 60 14.69 5.73 -10.91
N GLY A 61 14.09 5.83 -9.75
CA GLY A 61 13.87 7.14 -9.13
C GLY A 61 13.07 7.07 -7.84
N LEU A 62 12.76 8.26 -7.36
CA LEU A 62 11.87 8.46 -6.23
C LEU A 62 10.42 8.16 -6.64
N GLY A 63 9.71 7.41 -5.83
CA GLY A 63 8.26 7.27 -5.90
C GLY A 63 7.52 8.36 -5.11
N ASP A 64 6.22 8.26 -5.05
CA ASP A 64 5.40 9.20 -4.31
C ASP A 64 5.59 9.04 -2.80
N ILE A 65 5.98 10.11 -2.12
CA ILE A 65 6.17 10.12 -0.67
C ILE A 65 4.80 10.02 -0.01
N THR A 66 4.70 9.13 0.99
CA THR A 66 3.51 9.04 1.83
C THR A 66 3.81 9.62 3.20
N ILE A 67 2.93 10.48 3.69
CA ILE A 67 2.96 11.00 5.05
C ILE A 67 1.69 10.59 5.79
N ASN A 68 1.82 10.26 7.08
CA ASN A 68 0.68 10.13 7.96
C ASN A 68 0.91 11.04 9.17
N PRO A 69 0.32 12.23 9.20
CA PRO A 69 0.53 13.20 10.28
C PRO A 69 -0.30 12.88 11.53
N LEU A 70 -1.28 11.99 11.40
CA LEU A 70 -2.24 11.69 12.46
C LEU A 70 -2.47 10.18 12.57
N ILE A 71 -1.63 9.52 13.35
CA ILE A 71 -1.82 8.13 13.77
C ILE A 71 -2.21 8.15 15.23
N ILE A 72 -3.32 7.54 15.58
CA ILE A 72 -3.77 7.41 16.97
C ILE A 72 -3.90 5.93 17.29
N GLY A 73 -3.20 5.48 18.33
CA GLY A 73 -3.22 4.10 18.79
C GLY A 73 -3.84 4.00 20.20
N TRP A 74 -4.83 3.13 20.34
CA TRP A 74 -5.49 2.81 21.61
C TRP A 74 -5.16 1.38 22.03
N HIS A 75 -4.72 1.22 23.26
CA HIS A 75 -4.58 -0.06 23.95
C HIS A 75 -5.80 -0.27 24.83
N LEU A 76 -6.85 -0.90 24.26
CA LEU A 76 -8.13 -1.10 24.99
C LEU A 76 -8.00 -2.10 26.12
N SER A 77 -7.11 -3.06 25.96
CA SER A 77 -6.68 -4.03 26.97
C SER A 77 -5.27 -4.53 26.65
N PRO A 78 -4.65 -5.37 27.48
CA PRO A 78 -3.38 -6.03 27.12
C PRO A 78 -3.42 -6.88 25.85
N GLU A 79 -4.62 -7.26 25.42
CA GLU A 79 -4.82 -8.14 24.26
C GLU A 79 -5.40 -7.42 23.04
N TRP A 80 -6.11 -6.28 23.23
CA TRP A 80 -6.79 -5.56 22.16
C TRP A 80 -6.18 -4.21 21.88
N HIS A 81 -5.81 -3.99 20.64
CA HIS A 81 -5.21 -2.75 20.16
C HIS A 81 -5.94 -2.28 18.92
N ILE A 82 -6.19 -0.97 18.83
CA ILE A 82 -6.78 -0.32 17.67
C ILE A 82 -5.87 0.83 17.26
N THR A 83 -5.71 1.04 15.97
CA THR A 83 -5.01 2.20 15.42
C THR A 83 -5.86 2.80 14.31
N ALA A 84 -5.98 4.12 14.29
CA ALA A 84 -6.57 4.85 13.18
C ALA A 84 -5.60 5.93 12.68
N GLY A 85 -5.69 6.27 11.40
CA GLY A 85 -4.82 7.27 10.79
C GLY A 85 -5.30 7.70 9.42
N LEU A 86 -4.56 8.65 8.83
CA LEU A 86 -4.77 9.12 7.47
C LEU A 86 -3.43 9.17 6.75
N ASP A 87 -3.22 8.23 5.82
CA ASP A 87 -2.10 8.27 4.89
C ASP A 87 -2.42 9.26 3.77
N ILE A 88 -1.45 10.12 3.43
CA ILE A 88 -1.53 11.10 2.36
C ILE A 88 -0.37 10.85 1.40
N GLY A 89 -0.68 10.40 0.20
CA GLY A 89 0.27 10.28 -0.89
C GLY A 89 0.48 11.62 -1.59
N LEU A 90 1.74 12.01 -1.72
CA LEU A 90 2.15 13.27 -2.33
C LEU A 90 2.70 13.01 -3.73
N PRO A 91 2.34 13.80 -4.77
CA PRO A 91 2.85 13.64 -6.13
C PRO A 91 4.31 14.13 -6.25
N THR A 92 5.23 13.41 -5.61
CA THR A 92 6.65 13.76 -5.54
C THR A 92 7.55 12.82 -6.34
N GLY A 93 6.97 11.72 -6.83
CA GLY A 93 7.69 10.73 -7.62
C GLY A 93 8.06 11.23 -9.00
N LYS A 94 9.04 10.56 -9.60
CA LYS A 94 9.42 10.83 -11.00
C LYS A 94 8.22 10.59 -11.91
N TYR A 95 7.85 11.60 -12.68
CA TYR A 95 6.71 11.53 -13.58
C TYR A 95 7.03 12.24 -14.91
N ASP A 96 6.67 11.58 -16.02
CA ASP A 96 6.73 12.13 -17.36
C ASP A 96 5.42 11.80 -18.10
N SER A 97 4.61 12.80 -18.41
CA SER A 97 3.34 12.62 -19.11
C SER A 97 3.52 12.19 -20.58
N ALA A 98 4.69 12.46 -21.19
CA ALA A 98 5.01 12.09 -22.55
C ALA A 98 5.55 10.64 -22.66
N ASP A 99 6.15 10.12 -21.59
CA ASP A 99 6.67 8.76 -21.52
C ASP A 99 6.21 8.04 -20.23
N PRO A 100 5.08 7.31 -20.29
CA PRO A 100 4.59 6.55 -19.14
C PRO A 100 5.57 5.49 -18.65
N THR A 101 6.49 5.01 -19.50
CA THR A 101 7.49 3.99 -19.12
C THR A 101 8.59 4.56 -18.24
N ASP A 102 8.81 5.86 -18.27
CA ASP A 102 9.77 6.61 -17.44
C ASP A 102 9.13 7.21 -16.18
N SER A 103 7.85 6.93 -15.94
CA SER A 103 7.11 7.40 -14.76
C SER A 103 7.13 6.37 -13.63
N ILE A 104 7.36 6.84 -12.40
CA ILE A 104 7.29 6.08 -11.16
C ILE A 104 6.16 6.61 -10.27
N GLY A 105 6.06 7.93 -10.17
CA GLY A 105 5.00 8.63 -9.46
C GLY A 105 3.70 8.68 -10.25
N ALA A 106 2.59 8.86 -9.55
CA ALA A 106 1.26 8.90 -10.12
C ALA A 106 0.80 10.31 -10.54
N ASN A 107 1.53 11.34 -10.10
CA ASN A 107 1.24 12.76 -10.37
C ASN A 107 -0.16 13.20 -9.90
N TYR A 108 -0.63 12.63 -8.78
CA TYR A 108 -1.84 13.06 -8.08
C TYR A 108 -1.71 12.84 -6.58
N PHE A 109 -2.56 13.51 -5.79
CA PHE A 109 -2.67 13.24 -4.36
C PHE A 109 -3.55 12.03 -4.11
N SER A 110 -3.21 11.25 -3.06
CA SER A 110 -4.11 10.24 -2.53
C SER A 110 -4.34 10.45 -1.02
N PHE A 111 -5.53 10.11 -0.57
CA PHE A 111 -5.95 10.18 0.83
C PHE A 111 -6.48 8.82 1.24
N GLU A 112 -5.83 8.21 2.22
CA GLU A 112 -6.18 6.86 2.64
C GLU A 112 -6.46 6.83 4.15
N PRO A 113 -7.72 6.99 4.59
CA PRO A 113 -8.12 6.65 5.95
C PRO A 113 -7.84 5.19 6.23
N VAL A 114 -7.27 4.94 7.40
CA VAL A 114 -6.79 3.63 7.85
C VAL A 114 -7.36 3.32 9.22
N VAL A 115 -7.84 2.09 9.41
CA VAL A 115 -8.16 1.55 10.73
C VAL A 115 -7.56 0.16 10.85
N ALA A 116 -6.79 -0.09 11.90
CA ALA A 116 -6.19 -1.38 12.17
C ALA A 116 -6.64 -1.92 13.53
N PHE A 117 -6.83 -3.24 13.58
CA PHE A 117 -7.20 -3.99 14.78
C PHE A 117 -6.17 -5.09 15.00
N THR A 118 -5.73 -5.27 16.23
CA THR A 118 -4.88 -6.39 16.61
C THR A 118 -5.43 -7.02 17.89
N TYR A 119 -5.63 -8.31 17.83
CA TYR A 119 -5.85 -9.17 18.99
C TYR A 119 -4.60 -10.01 19.23
N LEU A 120 -3.99 -9.87 20.39
CA LEU A 120 -2.79 -10.60 20.80
C LEU A 120 -3.06 -11.32 22.11
N ALA A 121 -3.37 -12.61 22.03
CA ALA A 121 -3.66 -13.42 23.20
C ALA A 121 -2.41 -13.69 24.06
N LYS A 122 -2.60 -13.90 25.35
CA LYS A 122 -1.51 -14.31 26.28
C LYS A 122 -0.80 -15.60 25.87
N SER A 123 -1.48 -16.47 25.12
CA SER A 123 -0.90 -17.68 24.53
C SER A 123 0.06 -17.42 23.37
N GLY A 124 0.16 -16.17 22.91
CA GLY A 124 0.92 -15.76 21.73
C GLY A 124 0.14 -15.85 20.41
N PHE A 125 -1.14 -16.24 20.42
CA PHE A 125 -1.97 -16.18 19.23
C PHE A 125 -2.21 -14.71 18.84
N GLU A 126 -2.04 -14.39 17.55
CA GLU A 126 -2.30 -13.08 16.98
C GLU A 126 -3.31 -13.16 15.83
N ALA A 127 -4.25 -12.22 15.81
CA ALA A 127 -5.10 -11.92 14.67
C ALA A 127 -5.13 -10.42 14.46
N SER A 128 -4.69 -9.97 13.29
CA SER A 128 -4.58 -8.55 12.92
C SER A 128 -5.27 -8.30 11.59
N ALA A 129 -5.91 -7.14 11.47
CA ALA A 129 -6.47 -6.66 10.22
C ALA A 129 -6.28 -5.14 10.11
N LYS A 130 -5.95 -4.66 8.90
CA LYS A 130 -5.84 -3.24 8.54
C LYS A 130 -6.79 -2.97 7.39
N LEU A 131 -7.75 -2.09 7.59
CA LEU A 131 -8.72 -1.65 6.59
C LEU A 131 -8.32 -0.27 6.10
N MET A 132 -8.35 -0.08 4.80
CA MET A 132 -7.92 1.13 4.12
C MET A 132 -8.90 1.45 2.98
N TYR A 133 -9.10 2.74 2.74
CA TYR A 133 -9.86 3.20 1.59
C TYR A 133 -9.09 4.33 0.90
N ASN A 134 -8.52 4.05 -0.27
CA ASN A 134 -7.67 4.99 -1.00
C ASN A 134 -8.52 5.84 -1.95
N ILE A 135 -8.59 7.14 -1.67
CA ILE A 135 -9.26 8.16 -2.50
C ILE A 135 -8.18 8.92 -3.26
N LYS A 136 -8.31 8.97 -4.57
CA LYS A 136 -7.29 9.55 -5.44
C LYS A 136 -7.80 10.81 -6.12
N THR A 137 -6.95 11.83 -6.23
CA THR A 137 -7.28 13.01 -7.05
C THR A 137 -6.96 12.76 -8.53
N LYS A 138 -7.43 13.61 -9.38
CA LYS A 138 -7.16 13.52 -10.81
C LYS A 138 -5.70 13.90 -11.12
N ASN A 139 -5.10 13.21 -12.06
CA ASN A 139 -3.87 13.63 -12.72
C ASN A 139 -4.24 14.69 -13.78
N ASP A 140 -3.86 15.96 -13.54
CA ASP A 140 -4.27 17.08 -14.37
C ASP A 140 -3.55 17.11 -15.73
N ASP A 141 -2.36 16.52 -15.86
CA ASP A 141 -1.61 16.49 -17.12
C ASP A 141 -2.27 15.56 -18.16
N THR A 142 -2.88 14.49 -17.69
CA THR A 142 -3.53 13.48 -18.53
C THR A 142 -5.05 13.51 -18.46
N ASN A 143 -5.62 14.30 -17.55
CA ASN A 143 -7.03 14.27 -17.18
C ASN A 143 -7.52 12.85 -16.77
N TYR A 144 -6.61 12.03 -16.26
CA TYR A 144 -6.89 10.69 -15.78
C TYR A 144 -7.24 10.71 -14.29
N GLN A 145 -8.34 10.06 -13.92
CA GLN A 145 -8.78 9.82 -12.56
C GLN A 145 -8.69 8.33 -12.30
N SER A 146 -7.75 7.90 -11.49
CA SER A 146 -7.72 6.50 -11.02
C SER A 146 -8.87 6.24 -10.07
N GLY A 147 -9.52 5.10 -10.21
CA GLY A 147 -10.62 4.71 -9.32
C GLY A 147 -10.16 4.50 -7.88
N ASP A 148 -11.07 4.77 -6.94
CA ASP A 148 -10.84 4.56 -5.52
C ASP A 148 -10.77 3.07 -5.18
N GLU A 149 -10.01 2.73 -4.14
CA GLU A 149 -9.73 1.33 -3.79
C GLU A 149 -9.98 1.06 -2.32
N PHE A 150 -10.64 -0.06 -2.07
CA PHE A 150 -10.75 -0.66 -0.75
C PHE A 150 -9.70 -1.74 -0.57
N HIS A 151 -8.94 -1.66 0.51
CA HIS A 151 -7.89 -2.61 0.86
C HIS A 151 -8.13 -3.20 2.23
N VAL A 152 -7.79 -4.48 2.39
CA VAL A 152 -7.68 -5.13 3.69
C VAL A 152 -6.40 -5.94 3.73
N ASP A 153 -5.51 -5.62 4.66
CA ASP A 153 -4.40 -6.50 5.02
C ASP A 153 -4.78 -7.32 6.25
N TYR A 154 -4.38 -8.57 6.31
CA TYR A 154 -4.68 -9.45 7.44
C TYR A 154 -3.52 -10.37 7.77
N LEU A 155 -3.44 -10.75 9.05
CA LEU A 155 -2.48 -11.71 9.58
C LEU A 155 -3.15 -12.56 10.67
N ILE A 156 -2.94 -13.87 10.60
CA ILE A 156 -3.23 -14.79 11.69
C ILE A 156 -1.95 -15.55 11.98
N GLY A 157 -1.47 -15.52 13.22
CA GLY A 157 -0.18 -16.09 13.56
C GLY A 157 -0.05 -16.52 15.02
N GLN A 158 1.11 -17.06 15.32
CA GLN A 158 1.50 -17.51 16.64
C GLN A 158 2.91 -17.02 16.96
N HIS A 159 3.05 -16.44 18.15
CA HIS A 159 4.34 -16.03 18.71
C HIS A 159 4.92 -17.17 19.60
N PHE A 160 6.22 -17.42 19.46
CA PHE A 160 6.94 -18.41 20.25
C PHE A 160 8.40 -17.94 20.45
N GLY A 161 8.67 -17.38 21.63
CA GLY A 161 9.96 -16.75 21.93
C GLY A 161 10.24 -15.58 20.99
N PRO A 162 11.42 -15.53 20.33
CA PRO A 162 11.74 -14.45 19.39
C PRO A 162 11.12 -14.63 17.99
N TRP A 163 10.41 -15.72 17.76
CA TRP A 163 9.80 -16.04 16.48
C TRP A 163 8.31 -15.78 16.46
N SER A 164 7.81 -15.42 15.31
CA SER A 164 6.38 -15.45 14.99
C SER A 164 6.21 -16.06 13.61
N ALA A 165 5.21 -16.91 13.45
CA ALA A 165 4.87 -17.50 12.16
C ALA A 165 3.35 -17.53 11.97
N GLY A 166 2.90 -17.38 10.74
CA GLY A 166 1.48 -17.33 10.44
C GLY A 166 1.16 -17.33 8.96
N LEU A 167 -0.09 -17.01 8.69
CA LEU A 167 -0.61 -16.74 7.37
C LEU A 167 -1.04 -15.29 7.32
N GLY A 168 -0.55 -14.57 6.33
CA GLY A 168 -0.92 -13.19 6.05
C GLY A 168 -1.34 -13.03 4.60
N GLY A 169 -1.92 -11.89 4.30
CA GLY A 169 -2.32 -11.60 2.94
C GLY A 169 -3.06 -10.29 2.85
N TYR A 170 -3.59 -10.05 1.67
CA TYR A 170 -4.38 -8.85 1.41
C TYR A 170 -5.53 -9.11 0.43
N TYR A 171 -6.53 -8.26 0.54
CA TYR A 171 -7.60 -8.13 -0.43
C TYR A 171 -7.64 -6.67 -0.90
N LEU A 172 -7.68 -6.48 -2.22
CA LEU A 172 -7.85 -5.18 -2.85
C LEU A 172 -9.02 -5.25 -3.81
N ARG A 173 -9.83 -4.22 -3.82
CA ARG A 173 -10.90 -4.02 -4.79
C ARG A 173 -11.04 -2.55 -5.13
N GLN A 174 -10.91 -2.23 -6.40
CA GLN A 174 -11.28 -0.93 -6.92
C GLN A 174 -12.81 -0.80 -6.91
N THR A 175 -13.30 0.30 -6.34
CA THR A 175 -14.73 0.53 -6.06
C THR A 175 -15.38 1.50 -7.02
N THR A 176 -14.60 2.43 -7.60
CA THR A 176 -15.04 3.37 -8.63
C THR A 176 -14.27 3.13 -9.93
N ASP A 177 -14.77 3.66 -11.05
CA ASP A 177 -14.13 3.51 -12.36
C ASP A 177 -12.87 4.36 -12.47
N ASP A 178 -11.92 3.89 -13.27
CA ASP A 178 -10.94 4.78 -13.88
C ASP A 178 -11.65 5.63 -14.92
N GLU A 179 -11.33 6.92 -14.95
CA GLU A 179 -11.94 7.86 -15.87
C GLU A 179 -10.88 8.66 -16.65
N VAL A 180 -11.16 8.96 -17.89
CA VAL A 180 -10.45 9.96 -18.71
C VAL A 180 -11.42 11.04 -19.15
N ASN A 181 -11.10 12.31 -18.86
CA ASN A 181 -11.99 13.43 -19.14
C ASN A 181 -13.40 13.26 -18.56
N GLY A 182 -13.53 12.61 -17.37
CA GLY A 182 -14.80 12.37 -16.70
C GLY A 182 -15.66 11.27 -17.33
N LYS A 183 -15.07 10.38 -18.13
CA LYS A 183 -15.75 9.23 -18.72
C LYS A 183 -15.02 7.95 -18.35
N PRO A 184 -15.75 6.88 -17.97
CA PRO A 184 -15.13 5.61 -17.67
C PRO A 184 -14.23 5.08 -18.78
N VAL A 185 -13.10 4.50 -18.41
CA VAL A 185 -12.17 3.84 -19.32
C VAL A 185 -12.68 2.45 -19.66
N GLY A 186 -12.70 2.13 -20.94
CA GLY A 186 -13.18 0.82 -21.41
C GLY A 186 -14.67 0.60 -21.14
N SER A 187 -15.07 -0.67 -21.03
CA SER A 187 -16.46 -1.06 -20.79
C SER A 187 -16.81 -1.24 -19.32
N ASP A 188 -15.81 -1.31 -18.43
CA ASP A 188 -15.95 -1.66 -17.02
C ASP A 188 -15.12 -0.76 -16.08
N GLY A 189 -14.57 0.34 -16.60
CA GLY A 189 -13.79 1.31 -15.83
C GLY A 189 -12.48 0.77 -15.30
N ASN A 190 -11.90 -0.27 -15.91
CA ASN A 190 -10.65 -0.94 -15.49
C ASN A 190 -10.64 -1.41 -14.03
N ARG A 191 -11.77 -1.72 -13.45
CA ARG A 191 -11.86 -2.07 -12.03
C ARG A 191 -11.06 -3.32 -11.70
N GLY A 192 -10.03 -3.14 -10.88
CA GLY A 192 -9.16 -4.21 -10.41
C GLY A 192 -9.67 -4.91 -9.15
N LYS A 193 -9.31 -6.17 -8.99
CA LYS A 193 -9.54 -6.97 -7.79
C LYS A 193 -8.40 -7.94 -7.59
N VAL A 194 -7.84 -7.99 -6.39
CA VAL A 194 -6.76 -8.92 -6.03
C VAL A 194 -7.05 -9.53 -4.67
N PHE A 195 -6.76 -10.82 -4.54
CA PHE A 195 -6.71 -11.53 -3.27
C PHE A 195 -5.41 -12.31 -3.20
N ALA A 196 -4.67 -12.18 -2.10
CA ALA A 196 -3.44 -12.91 -1.86
C ALA A 196 -3.44 -13.47 -0.45
N VAL A 197 -2.84 -14.66 -0.28
CA VAL A 197 -2.57 -15.30 0.99
C VAL A 197 -1.26 -16.07 0.90
N GLY A 198 -0.45 -16.01 1.94
CA GLY A 198 0.80 -16.73 1.98
C GLY A 198 1.38 -16.84 3.39
N PRO A 199 2.42 -17.65 3.57
CA PRO A 199 3.12 -17.76 4.83
C PRO A 199 3.86 -16.46 5.17
N ALA A 200 3.88 -16.14 6.45
CA ALA A 200 4.64 -15.04 7.01
C ALA A 200 5.47 -15.52 8.20
N ILE A 201 6.69 -15.02 8.31
CA ILE A 201 7.59 -15.30 9.41
C ILE A 201 8.24 -14.02 9.90
N LYS A 202 8.44 -13.90 11.21
CA LYS A 202 9.14 -12.80 11.84
C LYS A 202 10.14 -13.34 12.85
N TYR A 203 11.29 -12.69 12.95
CA TYR A 203 12.30 -12.94 13.97
C TYR A 203 12.72 -11.63 14.62
N ASP A 204 12.57 -11.54 15.92
CA ASP A 204 12.99 -10.39 16.72
C ASP A 204 14.36 -10.66 17.36
N TYR A 205 15.33 -9.75 17.12
CA TYR A 205 16.66 -9.82 17.70
C TYR A 205 17.05 -8.46 18.28
N LYS A 206 17.12 -8.35 19.60
CA LYS A 206 17.38 -7.09 20.31
C LYS A 206 16.37 -5.99 19.89
N ASN A 207 16.86 -4.95 19.23
CA ASN A 207 16.07 -3.83 18.72
C ASN A 207 15.75 -3.93 17.21
N MET A 208 15.96 -5.08 16.61
CA MET A 208 15.73 -5.35 15.19
C MET A 208 14.64 -6.42 15.02
N SER A 209 13.85 -6.27 13.97
CA SER A 209 12.90 -7.28 13.52
C SER A 209 13.16 -7.60 12.05
N PHE A 210 13.18 -8.87 11.73
CA PHE A 210 13.31 -9.39 10.37
C PHE A 210 12.00 -10.08 9.99
N MET A 211 11.42 -9.70 8.87
CA MET A 211 10.15 -10.25 8.39
C MET A 211 10.30 -10.72 6.96
N GLY A 212 9.59 -11.79 6.64
CA GLY A 212 9.44 -12.31 5.28
C GLY A 212 8.03 -12.85 5.08
N SER A 213 7.49 -12.61 3.89
CA SER A 213 6.21 -13.17 3.46
C SER A 213 6.28 -13.48 1.96
N TRP A 214 5.55 -14.50 1.49
CA TRP A 214 5.51 -14.89 0.08
C TRP A 214 4.27 -15.69 -0.30
#